data_b0f3fe006ed7a3d06d62fe94e20d0857
#
_entry.id   b0f3fe006ed7a3d06d62fe94e20d0857
#
_cell.length_a   1.000
_cell.length_b   1.000
_cell.length_c   1.000
_cell.angle_alpha   90.00
_cell.angle_beta   90.00
_cell.angle_gamma   90.00
#
_symmetry.space_group_name_H-M   'P 1'
#
loop_
_entity.id
_entity.type
_entity.pdbx_description
1 polymer ?
#
loop_
_entity_poly.entity_id
_entity_poly.type
_entity_poly.pdbx_seq_one_letter_code
_entity_poly.pdbx_strand_id
1 'polypeptide(L)'
;MAAVVQATPGVNHKVILETCLLTREEKITACRLAVEAGMDYVKTSTGFNQAGATVEDVRLMKEAVAGRAKVKASGGIRDWKTTRELLEAGADRIGTSASLKILSEWRAALVAVR
;
A
#
# COMPACT_ATOMS: atom_id res chain seq x y z
N MET A 1 -4.77 -13.62 -11.57
CA MET A 1 -3.80 -12.49 -11.68
C MET A 1 -2.93 -12.57 -12.93
N ALA A 2 -2.28 -13.70 -13.17
CA ALA A 2 -1.38 -13.83 -14.34
C ALA A 2 -2.07 -13.57 -15.68
N ALA A 3 -3.29 -14.05 -15.86
CA ALA A 3 -4.04 -13.86 -17.10
C ALA A 3 -4.31 -12.37 -17.40
N VAL A 4 -4.59 -11.58 -16.36
CA VAL A 4 -4.81 -10.13 -16.49
C VAL A 4 -3.53 -9.44 -16.93
N VAL A 5 -2.41 -9.78 -16.30
CA VAL A 5 -1.10 -9.21 -16.62
C VAL A 5 -0.73 -9.51 -18.06
N GLN A 6 -0.92 -10.76 -18.50
CA GLN A 6 -0.61 -11.20 -19.87
C GLN A 6 -1.51 -10.53 -20.92
N ALA A 7 -2.76 -10.28 -20.57
CA ALA A 7 -3.74 -9.68 -21.49
C ALA A 7 -3.52 -8.17 -21.69
N THR A 8 -2.81 -7.51 -20.78
CA THR A 8 -2.64 -6.05 -20.81
C THR A 8 -1.17 -5.65 -20.63
N PRO A 9 -0.29 -5.99 -21.59
CA PRO A 9 1.12 -5.64 -21.49
C PRO A 9 1.34 -4.13 -21.58
N GLY A 10 2.40 -3.65 -20.95
CA GLY A 10 2.80 -2.24 -21.01
C GLY A 10 2.07 -1.31 -20.07
N VAL A 11 1.23 -1.83 -19.17
CA VAL A 11 0.55 -1.02 -18.13
C VAL A 11 0.90 -1.55 -16.74
N ASN A 12 0.76 -0.69 -15.73
CA ASN A 12 0.95 -1.10 -14.35
C ASN A 12 -0.25 -1.91 -13.86
N HIS A 13 0.02 -2.99 -13.15
CA HIS A 13 -0.99 -3.86 -12.57
C HIS A 13 -0.91 -3.79 -11.05
N LYS A 14 -2.04 -3.52 -10.41
CA LYS A 14 -2.16 -3.52 -8.96
C LYS A 14 -3.25 -4.50 -8.53
N VAL A 15 -2.96 -5.27 -7.51
CA VAL A 15 -3.96 -6.12 -6.87
C VAL A 15 -4.24 -5.59 -5.47
N ILE A 16 -5.52 -5.49 -5.13
CA ILE A 16 -5.97 -5.08 -3.80
C ILE A 16 -6.16 -6.35 -2.98
N LEU A 17 -5.46 -6.45 -1.86
CA LEU A 17 -5.57 -7.62 -0.99
C LEU A 17 -6.79 -7.56 -0.08
N GLU A 18 -7.23 -6.37 0.32
CA GLU A 18 -8.22 -6.12 1.37
C GLU A 18 -7.76 -6.78 2.68
N THR A 19 -6.66 -6.28 3.21
CA THR A 19 -5.93 -6.90 4.32
C THR A 19 -6.76 -7.10 5.57
N CYS A 20 -7.76 -6.25 5.83
CA CYS A 20 -8.63 -6.41 7.00
C CYS A 20 -9.47 -7.70 6.97
N LEU A 21 -9.58 -8.35 5.83
CA LEU A 21 -10.32 -9.61 5.66
C LEU A 21 -9.43 -10.84 5.68
N LEU A 22 -8.11 -10.66 5.78
CA LEU A 22 -7.14 -11.75 5.63
C LEU A 22 -6.39 -12.02 6.93
N THR A 23 -6.04 -13.27 7.13
CA THR A 23 -5.08 -13.66 8.17
C THR A 23 -3.67 -13.26 7.74
N ARG A 24 -2.73 -13.30 8.69
CA ARG A 24 -1.32 -13.03 8.40
C ARG A 24 -0.78 -13.93 7.30
N GLU A 25 -1.06 -15.21 7.38
CA GLU A 25 -0.62 -16.22 6.41
C GLU A 25 -1.21 -15.97 5.03
N GLU A 26 -2.48 -15.59 4.98
CA GLU A 26 -3.16 -15.26 3.74
C GLU A 26 -2.56 -14.01 3.07
N LYS A 27 -2.20 -13.00 3.87
CA LYS A 27 -1.54 -11.79 3.36
C LYS A 27 -0.20 -12.13 2.70
N ILE A 28 0.61 -12.96 3.35
CA ILE A 28 1.90 -13.39 2.83
C ILE A 28 1.71 -14.18 1.53
N THR A 29 0.80 -15.14 1.52
CA THR A 29 0.50 -15.97 0.35
C THR A 29 0.02 -15.11 -0.82
N ALA A 30 -0.89 -14.17 -0.56
CA ALA A 30 -1.42 -13.28 -1.60
C ALA A 30 -0.31 -12.42 -2.21
N CYS A 31 0.60 -11.90 -1.41
CA CYS A 31 1.75 -11.12 -1.90
C CYS A 31 2.66 -11.98 -2.79
N ARG A 32 2.94 -13.20 -2.38
CA ARG A 32 3.78 -14.13 -3.17
C ARG A 32 3.13 -14.46 -4.51
N LEU A 33 1.84 -14.76 -4.49
CA LEU A 33 1.09 -15.04 -5.72
C LEU A 33 1.04 -13.82 -6.65
N ALA A 34 0.90 -12.63 -6.09
CA ALA A 34 0.91 -11.39 -6.87
C ALA A 34 2.26 -11.19 -7.57
N VAL A 35 3.36 -11.40 -6.87
CA VAL A 35 4.72 -11.30 -7.43
C VAL A 35 4.91 -12.33 -8.54
N GLU A 36 4.53 -13.59 -8.30
CA GLU A 36 4.63 -14.65 -9.29
C GLU A 36 3.80 -14.36 -10.55
N ALA A 37 2.64 -13.72 -10.37
CA ALA A 37 1.77 -13.34 -11.48
C ALA A 37 2.27 -12.13 -12.28
N GLY A 38 3.30 -11.42 -11.82
CA GLY A 38 3.84 -10.25 -12.48
C GLY A 38 3.18 -8.93 -12.11
N MET A 39 2.50 -8.86 -10.98
CA MET A 39 1.91 -7.61 -10.49
C MET A 39 2.99 -6.60 -10.12
N ASP A 40 2.78 -5.34 -10.49
CA ASP A 40 3.72 -4.25 -10.18
C ASP A 40 3.51 -3.71 -8.76
N TYR A 41 2.27 -3.77 -8.27
CA TYR A 41 1.88 -3.28 -6.94
C TYR A 41 0.97 -4.25 -6.22
N VAL A 42 1.13 -4.33 -4.91
CA VAL A 42 0.12 -4.87 -4.00
C VAL A 42 -0.43 -3.71 -3.17
N LYS A 43 -1.74 -3.62 -3.06
CA LYS A 43 -2.43 -2.54 -2.37
C LYS A 43 -3.17 -3.10 -1.16
N THR A 44 -3.14 -2.39 -0.04
CA THR A 44 -3.74 -2.88 1.20
C THR A 44 -5.26 -3.00 1.14
N SER A 45 -5.96 -1.96 0.69
CA SER A 45 -7.39 -1.83 0.95
C SER A 45 -8.11 -1.03 -0.12
N THR A 46 -9.41 -1.28 -0.25
CA THR A 46 -10.29 -0.47 -1.10
C THR A 46 -10.65 0.88 -0.45
N GLY A 47 -10.67 0.93 0.89
CA GLY A 47 -11.16 2.09 1.65
C GLY A 47 -12.62 2.01 2.04
N PHE A 48 -13.32 0.94 1.66
CA PHE A 48 -14.75 0.75 1.90
C PHE A 48 -15.07 -0.33 2.93
N ASN A 49 -14.06 -0.99 3.48
CA ASN A 49 -14.23 -2.04 4.49
C ASN A 49 -13.97 -1.53 5.90
N GLN A 50 -14.04 -2.44 6.88
CA GLN A 50 -13.94 -2.15 8.31
C GLN A 50 -12.67 -1.44 8.73
N ALA A 51 -11.55 -1.76 8.08
CA ALA A 51 -10.26 -1.17 8.37
C ALA A 51 -9.47 -0.95 7.09
N GLY A 52 -8.51 -0.03 7.16
CA GLY A 52 -7.64 0.31 6.04
C GLY A 52 -6.18 -0.07 6.28
N ALA A 53 -5.26 0.76 5.83
CA ALA A 53 -3.84 0.52 5.94
C ALA A 53 -3.36 0.56 7.38
N THR A 54 -2.48 -0.37 7.72
CA THR A 54 -1.77 -0.39 9.00
C THR A 54 -0.26 -0.50 8.75
N VAL A 55 0.52 0.01 9.69
CA VAL A 55 1.99 -0.10 9.65
C VAL A 55 2.42 -1.58 9.59
N GLU A 56 1.78 -2.42 10.39
CA GLU A 56 2.09 -3.86 10.42
C GLU A 56 1.86 -4.52 9.07
N ASP A 57 0.74 -4.25 8.44
CA ASP A 57 0.41 -4.84 7.13
C ASP A 57 1.36 -4.35 6.05
N VAL A 58 1.70 -3.06 6.05
CA VAL A 58 2.65 -2.52 5.07
C VAL A 58 4.03 -3.17 5.22
N ARG A 59 4.53 -3.32 6.45
CA ARG A 59 5.80 -4.02 6.71
C ARG A 59 5.75 -5.46 6.22
N LEU A 60 4.68 -6.16 6.56
CA LEU A 60 4.49 -7.55 6.17
C LEU A 60 4.47 -7.70 4.64
N MET A 61 3.74 -6.85 3.96
CA MET A 61 3.64 -6.86 2.51
C MET A 61 4.99 -6.52 1.86
N LYS A 62 5.69 -5.53 2.40
CA LYS A 62 7.02 -5.12 1.90
C LYS A 62 8.02 -6.28 1.99
N GLU A 63 8.05 -6.99 3.10
CA GLU A 63 8.88 -8.18 3.27
C GLU A 63 8.46 -9.28 2.30
N ALA A 64 7.17 -9.55 2.19
CA ALA A 64 6.67 -10.67 1.39
C ALA A 64 6.94 -10.50 -0.11
N VAL A 65 6.89 -9.27 -0.63
CA VAL A 65 7.19 -9.02 -2.05
C VAL A 65 8.69 -8.97 -2.34
N ALA A 66 9.54 -8.82 -1.33
CA ALA A 66 11.00 -8.91 -1.41
C ALA A 66 11.62 -8.05 -2.53
N GLY A 67 11.15 -6.83 -2.71
CA GLY A 67 11.63 -5.92 -3.75
C GLY A 67 11.14 -6.21 -5.16
N ARG A 68 10.34 -7.25 -5.37
CA ARG A 68 9.84 -7.66 -6.69
C ARG A 68 8.52 -6.98 -7.08
N ALA A 69 7.90 -6.27 -6.16
CA ALA A 69 6.73 -5.43 -6.38
C ALA A 69 6.77 -4.26 -5.40
N LYS A 70 5.94 -3.27 -5.63
CA LYS A 70 5.79 -2.12 -4.76
C LYS A 70 4.53 -2.24 -3.92
N VAL A 71 4.46 -1.49 -2.83
CA VAL A 71 3.34 -1.51 -1.89
C VAL A 71 2.62 -0.17 -1.90
N LYS A 72 1.30 -0.22 -2.11
CA LYS A 72 0.43 0.95 -1.96
C LYS A 72 -0.40 0.80 -0.71
N ALA A 73 -0.28 1.77 0.20
CA ALA A 73 -1.10 1.85 1.40
C ALA A 73 -2.30 2.75 1.16
N SER A 74 -3.49 2.28 1.49
CA SER A 74 -4.73 3.04 1.31
C SER A 74 -5.78 2.65 2.35
N GLY A 75 -6.74 3.53 2.55
CA GLY A 75 -7.82 3.35 3.52
C GLY A 75 -7.48 3.94 4.88
N GLY A 76 -8.28 4.91 5.31
CA GLY A 76 -8.15 5.54 6.62
C GLY A 76 -6.98 6.49 6.80
N ILE A 77 -6.28 6.86 5.74
CA ILE A 77 -5.11 7.75 5.81
C ILE A 77 -5.58 9.19 5.67
N ARG A 78 -5.50 9.97 6.75
CA ARG A 78 -6.10 11.32 6.80
C ARG A 78 -5.18 12.42 7.32
N ASP A 79 -3.97 12.09 7.75
CA ASP A 79 -3.02 13.06 8.29
C ASP A 79 -1.58 12.72 7.90
N TRP A 80 -0.70 13.68 8.12
CA TRP A 80 0.72 13.51 7.79
C TRP A 80 1.41 12.50 8.71
N LYS A 81 1.04 12.47 9.98
CA LYS A 81 1.65 11.53 10.95
C LYS A 81 1.47 10.09 10.49
N THR A 82 0.24 9.70 10.17
CA THR A 82 -0.09 8.36 9.66
C THR A 82 0.61 8.08 8.34
N THR A 83 0.59 9.04 7.41
CA THR A 83 1.26 8.92 6.12
C THR A 83 2.75 8.65 6.30
N ARG A 84 3.40 9.43 7.16
CA ARG A 84 4.83 9.27 7.45
C ARG A 84 5.14 7.88 8.01
N GLU A 85 4.36 7.42 8.96
CA GLU A 85 4.55 6.09 9.56
C GLU A 85 4.43 4.97 8.52
N LEU A 86 3.48 5.10 7.59
CA LEU A 86 3.30 4.12 6.52
C LEU A 86 4.45 4.16 5.50
N LEU A 87 4.94 5.34 5.16
CA LEU A 87 6.11 5.48 4.29
C LEU A 87 7.36 4.88 4.94
N GLU A 88 7.57 5.14 6.22
CA GLU A 88 8.69 4.56 6.97
C GLU A 88 8.57 3.03 7.08
N ALA A 89 7.35 2.51 7.10
CA ALA A 89 7.11 1.06 7.10
C ALA A 89 7.40 0.40 5.74
N GLY A 90 7.53 1.18 4.67
CA GLY A 90 7.90 0.69 3.35
C GLY A 90 6.87 0.93 2.25
N ALA A 91 5.81 1.71 2.50
CA ALA A 91 4.87 2.05 1.43
C ALA A 91 5.57 2.89 0.36
N ASP A 92 5.41 2.49 -0.89
CA ASP A 92 5.94 3.20 -2.05
C ASP A 92 4.95 4.25 -2.56
N ARG A 93 3.66 4.05 -2.27
CA ARG A 93 2.59 4.94 -2.70
C ARG A 93 1.49 4.98 -1.65
N ILE A 94 0.85 6.14 -1.54
CA ILE A 94 -0.25 6.38 -0.60
C ILE A 94 -1.51 6.70 -1.39
N GLY A 95 -2.62 6.05 -1.04
CA GLY A 95 -3.94 6.37 -1.56
C GLY A 95 -4.77 7.02 -0.47
N THR A 96 -5.26 8.23 -0.71
CA THR A 96 -6.00 9.00 0.28
C THR A 96 -6.94 10.00 -0.38
N SER A 97 -8.03 10.35 0.30
CA SER A 97 -8.91 11.45 -0.07
C SER A 97 -8.56 12.76 0.65
N ALA A 98 -7.53 12.74 1.51
CA ALA A 98 -7.12 13.89 2.31
C ALA A 98 -5.77 14.48 1.87
N SER A 99 -5.44 14.39 0.58
CA SER A 99 -4.13 14.77 0.03
C SER A 99 -3.74 16.21 0.37
N LEU A 100 -4.66 17.16 0.24
CA LEU A 100 -4.36 18.57 0.51
C LEU A 100 -4.01 18.82 1.98
N LYS A 101 -4.76 18.19 2.89
CA LYS A 101 -4.48 18.28 4.32
C LYS A 101 -3.12 17.69 4.65
N ILE A 102 -2.82 16.50 4.13
CA ILE A 102 -1.55 15.81 4.36
C ILE A 102 -0.37 16.66 3.85
N LEU A 103 -0.47 17.22 2.66
CA LEU A 103 0.57 18.07 2.09
C LEU A 103 0.76 19.34 2.90
N SER A 104 -0.33 19.94 3.39
CA SER A 104 -0.27 21.13 4.25
C SER A 104 0.46 20.82 5.57
N GLU A 105 0.13 19.71 6.20
CA GLU A 105 0.77 19.26 7.44
C GLU A 105 2.24 18.91 7.23
N TRP A 106 2.56 18.29 6.13
CA TRP A 106 3.94 17.98 5.74
C TRP A 106 4.77 19.26 5.58
N ARG A 107 4.23 20.28 4.88
CA ARG A 107 4.90 21.58 4.73
C ARG A 107 5.14 22.25 6.07
N ALA A 108 4.16 22.22 6.96
CA ALA A 108 4.29 22.76 8.30
C ALA A 108 5.39 22.07 9.09
N ALA A 109 5.50 20.74 8.98
CA ALA A 109 6.55 19.96 9.62
C ALA A 109 7.94 20.31 9.08
N LEU A 110 8.07 20.56 7.77
CA LEU A 110 9.35 21.00 7.17
C LEU A 110 9.79 22.36 7.70
N VAL A 111 8.87 23.29 7.85
CA VAL A 111 9.17 24.63 8.39
C VAL A 111 9.59 24.53 9.85
N ALA A 112 8.95 23.67 10.64
CA ALA A 112 9.24 23.50 12.06
C ALA A 112 10.65 22.91 12.33
N VAL A 113 11.21 22.19 11.35
CA VAL A 113 12.55 21.56 11.47
C VAL A 113 13.67 22.55 11.15
N ARG A 114 13.35 23.64 10.49
CA ARG A 114 14.33 24.70 10.16
C ARG A 114 14.57 25.61 11.40
#